data_6d816a16abba0615e2152a69305ab7d7
#
_entry.id   6d816a16abba0615e2152a69305ab7d7
#
_cell.length_a   1.000
_cell.length_b   1.000
_cell.length_c   1.000
_cell.angle_alpha   90.00
_cell.angle_beta   90.00
_cell.angle_gamma   90.00
#
_symmetry.space_group_name_H-M   'P 1'
#
loop_
_entity.id
_entity.type
_entity.pdbx_description
1 polymer ?
#
loop_
_entity_poly.entity_id
_entity_poly.type
_entity_poly.pdbx_seq_one_letter_code
_entity_poly.pdbx_strand_id
1 'polypeptide(L)'
;MSKVLASLPIGEKVGIAFSGGLDTSVAVAWMREKGAVPCTYTADLGQYDEPDIDSVPDRAKEYGAEIARLVDCKTALVEEGLAAIACGAFHIRSGLKQYFNTTPLGRAVTGTMLVRAMHSDSVEIWGDGSTYKGNDIERFYRYGLLANPNLRIYKPWLDADFVNELGGRKEMSEWLVAHGLPYRDSTEKAYSTDANILGATHEAKSLENLDTSVELVLPIMGVRFWDSAIKIESEDVKISFVQGRPVAINGRDFTDVVALMNEANAIGGRHGLGMADQIENRIIEAKSRGIYEAPGMALLFIAYERLISAIHNEDTIANYHAEGRRLGRLLYEGRWLDPQALMLRESLQRWVASAVTGEVTLRLRRGDDFSIINTTGPGLSYHPEKLSMERTENAAFGPVDRIGQLTMRNLDIADTRAKLEMYRAQGQLGGGEFKQIGELE
;
A
#
# COMPACT_ATOMS: atom_id res chain seq x y z
N MET A 1 -25.36 8.31 19.43
CA MET A 1 -26.31 8.03 18.32
C MET A 1 -25.52 7.58 17.11
N SER A 2 -26.06 6.68 16.28
CA SER A 2 -25.42 6.27 15.03
C SER A 2 -25.29 7.47 14.09
N LYS A 3 -24.14 7.60 13.44
CA LYS A 3 -23.92 8.57 12.37
C LYS A 3 -24.45 8.05 11.03
N VAL A 4 -24.69 6.75 10.93
CA VAL A 4 -25.15 6.08 9.70
C VAL A 4 -26.65 6.22 9.58
N LEU A 5 -27.10 6.71 8.43
CA LEU A 5 -28.49 6.78 8.04
C LEU A 5 -28.92 5.41 7.48
N ALA A 6 -30.02 4.88 7.98
CA ALA A 6 -30.55 3.57 7.55
C ALA A 6 -31.33 3.62 6.23
N SER A 7 -31.75 4.82 5.80
CA SER A 7 -32.50 5.06 4.58
C SER A 7 -32.06 6.36 3.91
N LEU A 8 -32.42 6.50 2.63
CA LEU A 8 -32.10 7.66 1.81
C LEU A 8 -32.65 8.96 2.41
N PRO A 9 -31.84 10.02 2.61
CA PRO A 9 -32.28 11.31 3.11
C PRO A 9 -32.91 12.14 1.98
N ILE A 10 -34.21 11.98 1.78
CA ILE A 10 -35.01 12.64 0.74
C ILE A 10 -34.96 14.16 0.92
N GLY A 11 -34.74 14.89 -0.17
CA GLY A 11 -34.67 16.37 -0.20
C GLY A 11 -33.36 16.96 0.29
N GLU A 12 -32.40 16.14 0.78
CA GLU A 12 -31.12 16.60 1.29
C GLU A 12 -29.99 16.36 0.29
N LYS A 13 -28.92 17.18 0.40
CA LYS A 13 -27.70 16.99 -0.37
C LYS A 13 -26.88 15.82 0.17
N VAL A 14 -26.59 14.86 -0.69
CA VAL A 14 -25.76 13.68 -0.36
C VAL A 14 -24.48 13.70 -1.20
N GLY A 15 -23.36 13.86 -0.55
CA GLY A 15 -22.03 13.78 -1.17
C GLY A 15 -21.65 12.32 -1.42
N ILE A 16 -21.22 12.00 -2.63
CA ILE A 16 -20.78 10.65 -3.01
C ILE A 16 -19.37 10.71 -3.57
N ALA A 17 -18.49 9.86 -3.02
CA ALA A 17 -17.22 9.53 -3.69
C ALA A 17 -17.53 8.79 -4.99
N PHE A 18 -17.34 9.45 -6.11
CA PHE A 18 -17.77 8.99 -7.42
C PHE A 18 -16.59 8.56 -8.26
N SER A 19 -16.56 7.29 -8.67
CA SER A 19 -15.52 6.70 -9.50
C SER A 19 -15.88 6.62 -10.99
N GLY A 20 -17.12 6.91 -11.36
CA GLY A 20 -17.62 6.69 -12.73
C GLY A 20 -17.94 5.22 -13.06
N GLY A 21 -17.72 4.29 -12.14
CA GLY A 21 -18.08 2.88 -12.29
C GLY A 21 -19.57 2.62 -12.07
N LEU A 22 -20.02 1.39 -12.38
CA LEU A 22 -21.44 0.98 -12.34
C LEU A 22 -22.09 1.30 -10.98
N ASP A 23 -21.47 0.85 -9.88
CA ASP A 23 -22.03 0.98 -8.53
C ASP A 23 -22.32 2.43 -8.15
N THR A 24 -21.38 3.34 -8.43
CA THR A 24 -21.55 4.76 -8.09
C THR A 24 -22.46 5.48 -9.07
N SER A 25 -22.46 5.12 -10.35
CA SER A 25 -23.37 5.71 -11.36
C SER A 25 -24.82 5.37 -11.07
N VAL A 26 -25.12 4.11 -10.79
CA VAL A 26 -26.46 3.67 -10.41
C VAL A 26 -26.89 4.31 -9.09
N ALA A 27 -25.98 4.40 -8.10
CA ALA A 27 -26.31 5.02 -6.82
C ALA A 27 -26.72 6.49 -6.98
N VAL A 28 -26.01 7.25 -7.81
CA VAL A 28 -26.35 8.67 -8.10
C VAL A 28 -27.70 8.78 -8.78
N ALA A 29 -27.96 8.00 -9.83
CA ALA A 29 -29.21 8.02 -10.56
C ALA A 29 -30.41 7.61 -9.68
N TRP A 30 -30.25 6.53 -8.92
CA TRP A 30 -31.27 6.04 -7.99
C TRP A 30 -31.61 7.06 -6.88
N MET A 31 -30.58 7.66 -6.27
CA MET A 31 -30.79 8.71 -5.27
C MET A 31 -31.57 9.90 -5.85
N ARG A 32 -31.23 10.30 -7.07
CA ARG A 32 -31.93 11.40 -7.77
C ARG A 32 -33.38 11.04 -8.01
N GLU A 33 -33.69 9.85 -8.50
CA GLU A 33 -35.03 9.37 -8.76
C GLU A 33 -35.88 9.32 -7.49
N LYS A 34 -35.30 8.82 -6.38
CA LYS A 34 -35.99 8.73 -5.07
C LYS A 34 -36.09 10.08 -4.33
N GLY A 35 -35.58 11.18 -4.92
CA GLY A 35 -35.79 12.54 -4.42
C GLY A 35 -34.73 13.09 -3.47
N ALA A 36 -33.56 12.46 -3.35
CA ALA A 36 -32.38 13.07 -2.74
C ALA A 36 -31.66 13.98 -3.76
N VAL A 37 -30.67 14.76 -3.29
CA VAL A 37 -29.85 15.66 -4.12
C VAL A 37 -28.42 15.16 -4.16
N PRO A 38 -28.05 14.28 -5.11
CA PRO A 38 -26.69 13.73 -5.17
C PRO A 38 -25.69 14.80 -5.61
N CYS A 39 -24.57 14.86 -4.87
CA CYS A 39 -23.42 15.72 -5.13
C CYS A 39 -22.18 14.82 -5.24
N THR A 40 -21.54 14.79 -6.40
CA THR A 40 -20.44 13.87 -6.66
C THR A 40 -19.09 14.54 -6.52
N TYR A 41 -18.15 13.79 -5.95
CA TYR A 41 -16.76 14.21 -5.77
C TYR A 41 -15.85 13.10 -6.25
N THR A 42 -15.08 13.38 -7.28
CA THR A 42 -14.12 12.45 -7.87
C THR A 42 -12.72 12.83 -7.43
N ALA A 43 -11.97 11.90 -6.88
CA ALA A 43 -10.56 12.09 -6.58
C ALA A 43 -9.72 11.80 -7.83
N ASP A 44 -8.94 12.77 -8.31
CA ASP A 44 -7.88 12.53 -9.25
C ASP A 44 -6.65 12.02 -8.49
N LEU A 45 -6.45 10.72 -8.55
CA LEU A 45 -5.36 9.98 -7.91
C LEU A 45 -4.29 9.56 -8.93
N GLY A 46 -4.38 10.01 -10.19
CA GLY A 46 -3.55 9.54 -11.29
C GLY A 46 -3.86 8.07 -11.67
N GLN A 47 -5.14 7.73 -11.76
CA GLN A 47 -5.64 6.38 -12.03
C GLN A 47 -5.26 5.90 -13.44
N TYR A 48 -4.54 4.78 -13.54
CA TYR A 48 -4.16 4.16 -14.81
C TYR A 48 -5.33 3.40 -15.48
N ASP A 49 -6.39 3.11 -14.74
CA ASP A 49 -7.60 2.42 -15.22
C ASP A 49 -8.71 3.39 -15.67
N GLU A 50 -8.53 4.71 -15.52
CA GLU A 50 -9.44 5.74 -16.04
C GLU A 50 -8.72 6.57 -17.14
N PRO A 51 -9.07 6.38 -18.40
CA PRO A 51 -8.38 7.04 -19.52
C PRO A 51 -8.70 8.53 -19.64
N ASP A 52 -9.82 9.00 -19.08
CA ASP A 52 -10.28 10.38 -19.18
C ASP A 52 -10.94 10.84 -17.87
N ILE A 53 -10.09 11.12 -16.89
CA ILE A 53 -10.53 11.55 -15.57
C ILE A 53 -11.27 12.89 -15.59
N ASP A 54 -10.92 13.77 -16.53
CA ASP A 54 -11.52 15.10 -16.65
C ASP A 54 -12.98 15.03 -17.08
N SER A 55 -13.39 13.98 -17.78
CA SER A 55 -14.79 13.76 -18.20
C SER A 55 -15.68 13.15 -17.10
N VAL A 56 -15.12 12.64 -16.02
CA VAL A 56 -15.88 11.96 -14.95
C VAL A 56 -16.94 12.87 -14.31
N PRO A 57 -16.67 14.15 -14.01
CA PRO A 57 -17.71 15.05 -13.51
C PRO A 57 -18.89 15.24 -14.47
N ASP A 58 -18.65 15.30 -15.76
CA ASP A 58 -19.72 15.45 -16.74
C ASP A 58 -20.56 14.17 -16.84
N ARG A 59 -19.91 13.00 -16.82
CA ARG A 59 -20.61 11.71 -16.69
C ARG A 59 -21.50 11.67 -15.42
N ALA A 60 -21.04 12.19 -14.30
CA ALA A 60 -21.84 12.25 -13.08
C ALA A 60 -23.09 13.10 -13.22
N LYS A 61 -23.01 14.21 -13.96
CA LYS A 61 -24.19 15.06 -14.26
C LYS A 61 -25.21 14.35 -15.14
N GLU A 62 -24.77 13.50 -16.08
CA GLU A 62 -25.66 12.67 -16.90
C GLU A 62 -26.51 11.73 -16.03
N TYR A 63 -25.98 11.25 -14.91
CA TYR A 63 -26.70 10.46 -13.91
C TYR A 63 -27.51 11.29 -12.91
N GLY A 64 -27.54 12.62 -13.06
CA GLY A 64 -28.37 13.53 -12.27
C GLY A 64 -27.70 14.13 -11.05
N ALA A 65 -26.36 14.14 -10.97
CA ALA A 65 -25.65 14.87 -9.93
C ALA A 65 -25.88 16.39 -10.07
N GLU A 66 -26.23 17.05 -8.96
CA GLU A 66 -26.41 18.51 -8.91
C GLU A 66 -25.06 19.23 -8.88
N ILE A 67 -24.11 18.68 -8.09
CA ILE A 67 -22.73 19.12 -8.04
C ILE A 67 -21.88 17.96 -8.51
N ALA A 68 -20.86 18.24 -9.35
CA ALA A 68 -19.87 17.28 -9.77
C ALA A 68 -18.49 17.96 -9.77
N ARG A 69 -17.57 17.49 -8.91
CA ARG A 69 -16.23 18.04 -8.78
C ARG A 69 -15.15 17.00 -8.99
N LEU A 70 -14.11 17.39 -9.69
CA LEU A 70 -12.81 16.71 -9.71
C LEU A 70 -11.90 17.37 -8.68
N VAL A 71 -11.29 16.58 -7.80
CA VAL A 71 -10.40 17.04 -6.73
C VAL A 71 -9.02 16.45 -6.97
N ASP A 72 -8.02 17.30 -7.24
CA ASP A 72 -6.65 16.84 -7.43
C ASP A 72 -6.07 16.35 -6.10
N CYS A 73 -5.78 15.06 -6.03
CA CYS A 73 -5.26 14.36 -4.87
C CYS A 73 -3.87 13.75 -5.10
N LYS A 74 -3.28 13.91 -6.30
CA LYS A 74 -2.03 13.23 -6.70
C LYS A 74 -0.86 13.54 -5.79
N THR A 75 -0.59 14.82 -5.57
CA THR A 75 0.54 15.23 -4.71
C THR A 75 0.40 14.72 -3.29
N ALA A 76 -0.80 14.85 -2.70
CA ALA A 76 -1.05 14.35 -1.35
C ALA A 76 -0.88 12.83 -1.27
N LEU A 77 -1.32 12.09 -2.29
CA LEU A 77 -1.18 10.64 -2.32
C LEU A 77 0.27 10.20 -2.45
N VAL A 78 1.05 10.85 -3.31
CA VAL A 78 2.48 10.52 -3.45
C VAL A 78 3.24 10.83 -2.16
N GLU A 79 2.97 11.96 -1.50
CA GLU A 79 3.59 12.30 -0.21
C GLU A 79 3.30 11.24 0.87
N GLU A 80 2.07 10.75 0.96
CA GLU A 80 1.74 9.66 1.89
C GLU A 80 2.38 8.33 1.47
N GLY A 81 2.52 8.06 0.17
CA GLY A 81 3.26 6.91 -0.36
C GLY A 81 4.75 6.94 0.02
N LEU A 82 5.39 8.09 -0.14
CA LEU A 82 6.79 8.30 0.25
C LEU A 82 6.98 8.20 1.78
N ALA A 83 6.02 8.70 2.57
CA ALA A 83 6.02 8.51 4.01
C ALA A 83 5.88 7.04 4.41
N ALA A 84 5.06 6.26 3.68
CA ALA A 84 4.92 4.83 3.90
C ALA A 84 6.22 4.07 3.56
N ILE A 85 6.93 4.44 2.48
CA ILE A 85 8.26 3.91 2.15
C ILE A 85 9.24 4.21 3.28
N ALA A 86 9.33 5.46 3.70
CA ALA A 86 10.25 5.91 4.75
C ALA A 86 10.06 5.17 6.08
N CYS A 87 8.83 4.74 6.36
CA CYS A 87 8.47 3.99 7.56
C CYS A 87 8.41 2.47 7.39
N GLY A 88 8.59 1.94 6.18
CA GLY A 88 8.38 0.51 5.90
C GLY A 88 6.97 0.03 6.22
N ALA A 89 5.94 0.87 5.97
CA ALA A 89 4.56 0.66 6.42
C ALA A 89 3.81 -0.40 5.60
N PHE A 90 4.39 -1.61 5.51
CA PHE A 90 3.90 -2.71 4.68
C PHE A 90 3.87 -4.01 5.49
N HIS A 91 2.70 -4.60 5.69
CA HIS A 91 2.53 -5.77 6.57
C HIS A 91 2.21 -7.07 5.84
N ILE A 92 1.68 -6.99 4.60
CA ILE A 92 1.36 -8.16 3.78
C ILE A 92 2.56 -8.47 2.91
N ARG A 93 3.21 -9.60 3.19
CA ARG A 93 4.45 -10.01 2.52
C ARG A 93 4.47 -11.53 2.34
N SER A 94 4.91 -11.99 1.18
CA SER A 94 5.15 -13.37 0.84
C SER A 94 6.49 -13.49 0.08
N GLY A 95 7.49 -14.08 0.73
CA GLY A 95 8.86 -14.09 0.20
C GLY A 95 9.40 -12.66 0.01
N LEU A 96 9.86 -12.37 -1.21
CA LEU A 96 10.34 -11.02 -1.60
C LEU A 96 9.21 -10.09 -2.09
N LYS A 97 8.00 -10.62 -2.23
CA LYS A 97 6.83 -9.89 -2.71
C LYS A 97 6.09 -9.24 -1.56
N GLN A 98 5.63 -8.01 -1.75
CA GLN A 98 4.81 -7.33 -0.75
C GLN A 98 3.73 -6.48 -1.39
N TYR A 99 2.68 -6.23 -0.62
CA TYR A 99 1.66 -5.24 -0.93
C TYR A 99 2.03 -3.89 -0.34
N PHE A 100 2.15 -2.88 -1.20
CA PHE A 100 2.55 -1.52 -0.81
C PHE A 100 1.42 -0.66 -0.23
N ASN A 101 0.31 -1.27 0.17
CA ASN A 101 -0.85 -0.57 0.75
C ASN A 101 -1.38 0.59 -0.13
N THR A 102 -1.29 0.46 -1.44
CA THR A 102 -1.60 1.54 -2.39
C THR A 102 -3.07 1.95 -2.35
N THR A 103 -4.00 0.98 -2.26
CA THR A 103 -5.43 1.26 -2.05
C THR A 103 -5.70 1.88 -0.67
N PRO A 104 -5.22 1.34 0.48
CA PRO A 104 -5.36 1.99 1.79
C PRO A 104 -4.88 3.43 1.85
N LEU A 105 -3.73 3.75 1.23
CA LEU A 105 -3.22 5.12 1.10
C LEU A 105 -4.17 5.99 0.27
N GLY A 106 -4.63 5.48 -0.87
CA GLY A 106 -5.63 6.16 -1.68
C GLY A 106 -6.89 6.50 -0.89
N ARG A 107 -7.40 5.57 -0.06
CA ARG A 107 -8.61 5.81 0.76
C ARG A 107 -8.38 6.83 1.86
N ALA A 108 -7.19 6.89 2.46
CA ALA A 108 -6.84 7.92 3.45
C ALA A 108 -6.91 9.33 2.83
N VAL A 109 -6.34 9.50 1.65
CA VAL A 109 -6.34 10.79 0.93
C VAL A 109 -7.72 11.12 0.40
N THR A 110 -8.38 10.20 -0.30
CA THR A 110 -9.74 10.40 -0.85
C THR A 110 -10.73 10.75 0.26
N GLY A 111 -10.80 9.95 1.33
CA GLY A 111 -11.76 10.15 2.42
C GLY A 111 -11.60 11.47 3.16
N THR A 112 -10.40 12.05 3.18
CA THR A 112 -10.15 13.34 3.83
C THR A 112 -10.32 14.53 2.88
N MET A 113 -9.78 14.45 1.65
CA MET A 113 -9.80 15.58 0.71
C MET A 113 -11.18 15.81 0.10
N LEU A 114 -11.93 14.76 -0.24
CA LEU A 114 -13.28 14.92 -0.76
C LEU A 114 -14.22 15.49 0.29
N VAL A 115 -14.09 15.08 1.55
CA VAL A 115 -14.91 15.66 2.65
C VAL A 115 -14.60 17.15 2.86
N ARG A 116 -13.36 17.58 2.66
CA ARG A 116 -13.03 19.03 2.66
C ARG A 116 -13.70 19.78 1.50
N ALA A 117 -13.71 19.19 0.31
CA ALA A 117 -14.40 19.76 -0.85
C ALA A 117 -15.92 19.85 -0.61
N MET A 118 -16.53 18.80 -0.02
CA MET A 118 -17.94 18.78 0.38
C MET A 118 -18.28 19.91 1.35
N HIS A 119 -17.41 20.15 2.33
CA HIS A 119 -17.62 21.24 3.31
C HIS A 119 -17.72 22.60 2.61
N SER A 120 -16.92 22.85 1.58
CA SER A 120 -16.97 24.09 0.78
C SER A 120 -18.29 24.26 0.03
N ASP A 121 -19.01 23.16 -0.25
CA ASP A 121 -20.30 23.14 -0.93
C ASP A 121 -21.50 23.04 0.01
N SER A 122 -21.24 23.07 1.33
CA SER A 122 -22.26 22.88 2.37
C SER A 122 -23.00 21.53 2.22
N VAL A 123 -22.24 20.46 1.93
CA VAL A 123 -22.73 19.08 1.85
C VAL A 123 -22.29 18.34 3.10
N GLU A 124 -23.23 17.89 3.92
CA GLU A 124 -23.00 17.34 5.26
C GLU A 124 -23.30 15.85 5.38
N ILE A 125 -23.70 15.20 4.30
CA ILE A 125 -23.93 13.76 4.26
C ILE A 125 -22.88 13.14 3.33
N TRP A 126 -22.08 12.23 3.87
CA TRP A 126 -21.00 11.54 3.15
C TRP A 126 -21.41 10.13 2.78
N GLY A 127 -21.17 9.77 1.54
CA GLY A 127 -21.40 8.44 1.00
C GLY A 127 -20.33 7.99 0.01
N ASP A 128 -20.34 6.71 -0.26
CA ASP A 128 -19.48 6.05 -1.23
C ASP A 128 -20.11 4.74 -1.72
N GLY A 129 -19.54 4.16 -2.78
CA GLY A 129 -20.00 2.91 -3.39
C GLY A 129 -19.48 1.64 -2.73
N SER A 130 -18.89 1.70 -1.54
CA SER A 130 -18.31 0.52 -0.88
C SER A 130 -19.36 -0.49 -0.47
N THR A 131 -19.12 -1.76 -0.76
CA THR A 131 -19.96 -2.86 -0.33
C THR A 131 -19.73 -3.22 1.14
N TYR A 132 -20.74 -3.76 1.82
CA TYR A 132 -20.64 -4.15 3.24
C TYR A 132 -19.66 -5.31 3.52
N LYS A 133 -19.21 -6.02 2.49
CA LYS A 133 -18.20 -7.11 2.60
C LYS A 133 -16.77 -6.64 2.39
N GLY A 134 -16.57 -5.42 1.88
CA GLY A 134 -15.26 -4.87 1.58
C GLY A 134 -14.59 -4.17 2.76
N ASN A 135 -13.32 -3.81 2.60
CA ASN A 135 -12.58 -3.02 3.59
C ASN A 135 -12.91 -1.53 3.51
N ASP A 136 -13.26 -1.03 2.33
CA ASP A 136 -13.37 0.40 2.06
C ASP A 136 -14.53 1.08 2.78
N ILE A 137 -15.59 0.31 3.08
CA ILE A 137 -16.73 0.83 3.85
C ILE A 137 -16.31 1.37 5.21
N GLU A 138 -15.35 0.71 5.88
CA GLU A 138 -14.80 1.14 7.16
C GLU A 138 -13.77 2.24 7.00
N ARG A 139 -12.90 2.15 6.01
CA ARG A 139 -11.88 3.16 5.71
C ARG A 139 -12.52 4.52 5.43
N PHE A 140 -13.49 4.59 4.52
CA PHE A 140 -14.21 5.84 4.20
C PHE A 140 -15.04 6.38 5.35
N TYR A 141 -15.70 5.50 6.11
CA TYR A 141 -16.41 5.89 7.32
C TYR A 141 -15.48 6.60 8.30
N ARG A 142 -14.32 5.98 8.58
CA ARG A 142 -13.36 6.50 9.55
C ARG A 142 -12.73 7.81 9.08
N TYR A 143 -12.16 7.84 7.88
CA TYR A 143 -11.49 9.04 7.36
C TYR A 143 -12.45 10.21 7.16
N GLY A 144 -13.67 9.95 6.72
CA GLY A 144 -14.69 10.97 6.60
C GLY A 144 -15.01 11.64 7.94
N LEU A 145 -15.23 10.86 9.00
CA LEU A 145 -15.49 11.39 10.33
C LEU A 145 -14.28 12.03 11.00
N LEU A 146 -13.06 11.60 10.68
CA LEU A 146 -11.85 12.29 11.12
C LEU A 146 -11.68 13.66 10.45
N ALA A 147 -12.05 13.78 9.18
CA ALA A 147 -12.00 15.05 8.45
C ALA A 147 -13.13 16.03 8.88
N ASN A 148 -14.33 15.49 9.15
CA ASN A 148 -15.47 16.27 9.66
C ASN A 148 -16.33 15.42 10.63
N PRO A 149 -16.20 15.64 11.95
CA PRO A 149 -16.93 14.85 12.94
C PRO A 149 -18.43 15.08 12.94
N ASN A 150 -18.95 16.09 12.25
CA ASN A 150 -20.37 16.42 12.17
C ASN A 150 -21.09 15.74 11.01
N LEU A 151 -20.37 15.05 10.12
CA LEU A 151 -20.97 14.33 9.01
C LEU A 151 -22.02 13.32 9.48
N ARG A 152 -23.10 13.26 8.74
CA ARG A 152 -23.97 12.07 8.67
C ARG A 152 -23.47 11.19 7.52
N ILE A 153 -23.70 9.91 7.62
CA ILE A 153 -23.16 8.91 6.67
C ILE A 153 -24.33 8.21 6.01
N TYR A 154 -24.39 8.26 4.69
CA TYR A 154 -25.31 7.46 3.91
C TYR A 154 -24.53 6.57 2.93
N LYS A 155 -24.75 5.29 3.00
CA LYS A 155 -24.11 4.32 2.11
C LYS A 155 -25.19 3.50 1.41
N PRO A 156 -25.31 3.60 0.08
CA PRO A 156 -26.36 2.87 -0.67
C PRO A 156 -26.36 1.36 -0.35
N TRP A 157 -25.21 0.74 -0.23
CA TRP A 157 -25.07 -0.69 0.09
C TRP A 157 -25.47 -1.06 1.55
N LEU A 158 -25.82 -0.10 2.39
CA LEU A 158 -26.42 -0.32 3.72
C LEU A 158 -27.91 0.02 3.76
N ASP A 159 -28.46 0.57 2.69
CA ASP A 159 -29.87 0.88 2.53
C ASP A 159 -30.61 -0.34 1.98
N ALA A 160 -31.58 -0.85 2.74
CA ALA A 160 -32.34 -2.04 2.36
C ALA A 160 -33.14 -1.84 1.07
N ASP A 161 -33.66 -0.66 0.82
CA ASP A 161 -34.44 -0.36 -0.38
C ASP A 161 -33.53 -0.39 -1.63
N PHE A 162 -32.33 0.21 -1.54
CA PHE A 162 -31.33 0.15 -2.59
C PHE A 162 -30.91 -1.30 -2.89
N VAL A 163 -30.58 -2.07 -1.85
CA VAL A 163 -30.12 -3.45 -2.01
C VAL A 163 -31.21 -4.36 -2.55
N ASN A 164 -32.46 -4.17 -2.14
CA ASN A 164 -33.58 -4.98 -2.62
C ASN A 164 -33.92 -4.69 -4.10
N GLU A 165 -33.77 -3.43 -4.53
CA GLU A 165 -34.06 -3.01 -5.91
C GLU A 165 -32.86 -3.29 -6.86
N LEU A 166 -31.61 -3.14 -6.38
CA LEU A 166 -30.39 -3.06 -7.19
C LEU A 166 -29.28 -4.00 -6.71
N GLY A 167 -29.62 -5.09 -6.05
CA GLY A 167 -28.69 -5.93 -5.28
C GLY A 167 -27.58 -6.66 -6.04
N GLY A 168 -27.52 -6.54 -7.37
CA GLY A 168 -26.50 -7.17 -8.20
C GLY A 168 -26.12 -6.34 -9.41
N ARG A 169 -24.97 -6.65 -10.01
CA ARG A 169 -24.44 -5.93 -11.21
C ARG A 169 -25.39 -6.02 -12.41
N LYS A 170 -26.05 -7.16 -12.57
CA LYS A 170 -27.02 -7.38 -13.65
C LYS A 170 -28.22 -6.44 -13.46
N GLU A 171 -28.82 -6.47 -12.27
CA GLU A 171 -29.95 -5.65 -11.90
C GLU A 171 -29.64 -4.15 -12.05
N MET A 172 -28.45 -3.71 -11.62
CA MET A 172 -27.98 -2.34 -11.79
C MET A 172 -27.87 -1.94 -13.26
N SER A 173 -27.30 -2.79 -14.11
CA SER A 173 -27.16 -2.53 -15.55
C SER A 173 -28.52 -2.46 -16.24
N GLU A 174 -29.40 -3.40 -15.94
CA GLU A 174 -30.76 -3.44 -16.47
C GLU A 174 -31.57 -2.20 -16.05
N TRP A 175 -31.39 -1.76 -14.79
CA TRP A 175 -32.04 -0.57 -14.25
C TRP A 175 -31.59 0.70 -15.00
N LEU A 176 -30.29 0.91 -15.22
CA LEU A 176 -29.78 2.06 -15.99
C LEU A 176 -30.33 2.07 -17.42
N VAL A 177 -30.33 0.91 -18.08
CA VAL A 177 -30.89 0.79 -19.46
C VAL A 177 -32.37 1.12 -19.48
N ALA A 178 -33.16 0.63 -18.51
CA ALA A 178 -34.60 0.92 -18.41
C ALA A 178 -34.88 2.40 -18.19
N HIS A 179 -33.97 3.16 -17.56
CA HIS A 179 -34.09 4.60 -17.33
C HIS A 179 -33.44 5.44 -18.44
N GLY A 180 -32.98 4.82 -19.54
CA GLY A 180 -32.36 5.50 -20.68
C GLY A 180 -31.01 6.15 -20.35
N LEU A 181 -30.34 5.70 -19.29
CA LEU A 181 -29.06 6.22 -18.87
C LEU A 181 -27.90 5.47 -19.54
N PRO A 182 -26.86 6.18 -20.00
CA PRO A 182 -25.75 5.56 -20.68
C PRO A 182 -24.91 4.73 -19.70
N TYR A 183 -24.79 3.44 -19.96
CA TYR A 183 -23.81 2.59 -19.29
C TYR A 183 -22.92 1.90 -20.32
N ARG A 184 -21.63 2.23 -20.30
CA ARG A 184 -20.69 1.81 -21.37
C ARG A 184 -19.99 0.49 -21.09
N ASP A 185 -20.08 -0.06 -19.88
CA ASP A 185 -19.24 -1.20 -19.49
C ASP A 185 -20.09 -2.46 -19.26
N SER A 186 -20.47 -3.09 -20.37
CA SER A 186 -21.20 -4.36 -20.36
C SER A 186 -20.27 -5.57 -20.46
N THR A 187 -18.96 -5.39 -20.63
CA THR A 187 -18.05 -6.52 -20.77
C THR A 187 -17.82 -7.19 -19.44
N GLU A 188 -18.05 -8.50 -19.40
CA GLU A 188 -17.68 -9.37 -18.30
C GLU A 188 -16.15 -9.42 -18.17
N LYS A 189 -15.59 -8.46 -17.46
CA LYS A 189 -14.17 -8.53 -17.07
C LYS A 189 -13.98 -9.71 -16.11
N ALA A 190 -12.94 -10.48 -16.31
CA ALA A 190 -12.60 -11.65 -15.48
C ALA A 190 -12.28 -11.28 -14.03
N TYR A 191 -11.96 -10.04 -13.75
CA TYR A 191 -11.64 -9.49 -12.44
C TYR A 191 -11.97 -7.99 -12.37
N SER A 192 -11.93 -7.41 -11.17
CA SER A 192 -12.05 -5.97 -10.94
C SER A 192 -10.67 -5.34 -10.79
N THR A 193 -10.54 -4.09 -11.22
CA THR A 193 -9.31 -3.30 -11.07
C THR A 193 -9.63 -1.99 -10.36
N ASP A 194 -8.72 -1.56 -9.47
CA ASP A 194 -8.72 -0.27 -8.77
C ASP A 194 -7.29 0.25 -8.75
N ALA A 195 -7.04 1.38 -9.38
CA ALA A 195 -5.70 1.92 -9.56
C ALA A 195 -5.58 3.35 -9.05
N ASN A 196 -4.36 3.73 -8.74
CA ASN A 196 -3.92 5.10 -8.49
C ASN A 196 -2.43 5.21 -8.87
N ILE A 197 -1.85 6.40 -8.72
CA ILE A 197 -0.45 6.66 -9.09
C ILE A 197 0.57 5.79 -8.34
N LEU A 198 0.23 5.24 -7.17
CA LEU A 198 1.14 4.38 -6.38
C LEU A 198 1.07 2.91 -6.79
N GLY A 199 -0.06 2.46 -7.36
CA GLY A 199 -0.23 1.07 -7.74
C GLY A 199 -1.65 0.71 -8.16
N ALA A 200 -1.80 -0.53 -8.65
CA ALA A 200 -3.07 -1.12 -9.03
C ALA A 200 -3.36 -2.38 -8.22
N THR A 201 -4.64 -2.61 -7.96
CA THR A 201 -5.18 -3.81 -7.31
C THR A 201 -6.09 -4.51 -8.30
N HIS A 202 -5.86 -5.81 -8.53
CA HIS A 202 -6.70 -6.70 -9.31
C HIS A 202 -7.26 -7.77 -8.39
N GLU A 203 -8.58 -7.86 -8.30
CA GLU A 203 -9.24 -8.78 -7.37
C GLU A 203 -10.61 -9.24 -7.85
N ALA A 204 -11.26 -10.10 -7.08
CA ALA A 204 -12.61 -10.60 -7.27
C ALA A 204 -12.80 -11.56 -8.46
N LYS A 205 -13.99 -12.12 -8.60
CA LYS A 205 -14.42 -13.02 -9.68
C LYS A 205 -13.46 -14.20 -9.88
N SER A 206 -12.86 -14.34 -11.06
CA SER A 206 -11.94 -15.44 -11.36
C SER A 206 -10.70 -15.48 -10.46
N LEU A 207 -10.25 -14.31 -9.95
CA LEU A 207 -9.10 -14.24 -9.07
C LEU A 207 -9.37 -14.67 -7.62
N GLU A 208 -10.62 -14.86 -7.23
CA GLU A 208 -10.98 -15.46 -5.93
C GLU A 208 -10.57 -16.92 -5.82
N ASN A 209 -10.39 -17.61 -6.95
CA ASN A 209 -9.92 -18.99 -6.98
C ASN A 209 -8.39 -19.03 -6.93
N LEU A 210 -7.84 -19.79 -5.97
CA LEU A 210 -6.38 -19.88 -5.77
C LEU A 210 -5.66 -20.66 -6.86
N ASP A 211 -6.37 -21.46 -7.64
CA ASP A 211 -5.87 -22.20 -8.81
C ASP A 211 -5.84 -21.37 -10.09
N THR A 212 -6.40 -20.14 -10.07
CA THR A 212 -6.28 -19.21 -11.18
C THR A 212 -4.89 -18.61 -11.23
N SER A 213 -4.19 -18.74 -12.38
CA SER A 213 -2.86 -18.15 -12.56
C SER A 213 -2.89 -16.62 -12.51
N VAL A 214 -1.83 -16.03 -11.94
CA VAL A 214 -1.57 -14.57 -12.01
C VAL A 214 -1.48 -14.05 -13.46
N GLU A 215 -1.15 -14.92 -14.40
CA GLU A 215 -1.05 -14.60 -15.84
C GLU A 215 -2.38 -14.21 -16.48
N LEU A 216 -3.52 -14.45 -15.80
CA LEU A 216 -4.82 -13.93 -16.23
C LEU A 216 -4.87 -12.41 -16.17
N VAL A 217 -4.10 -11.77 -15.29
CA VAL A 217 -4.08 -10.32 -15.13
C VAL A 217 -3.30 -9.67 -16.28
N LEU A 218 -3.92 -8.68 -16.89
CA LEU A 218 -3.25 -7.79 -17.84
C LEU A 218 -2.72 -6.59 -17.07
N PRO A 219 -1.38 -6.49 -16.89
CA PRO A 219 -0.80 -5.35 -16.18
C PRO A 219 -1.15 -4.03 -16.85
N ILE A 220 -1.50 -3.03 -16.03
CA ILE A 220 -1.81 -1.67 -16.48
C ILE A 220 -0.72 -0.65 -16.13
N MET A 221 0.16 -1.00 -15.18
CA MET A 221 1.32 -0.18 -14.80
C MET A 221 2.65 -0.77 -15.25
N GLY A 222 2.64 -1.96 -15.81
CA GLY A 222 3.83 -2.68 -16.22
C GLY A 222 3.62 -3.56 -17.43
N VAL A 223 4.50 -4.55 -17.57
CA VAL A 223 4.51 -5.51 -18.68
C VAL A 223 4.28 -6.93 -18.16
N ARG A 224 3.79 -7.80 -19.00
CA ARG A 224 3.67 -9.25 -18.73
C ARG A 224 5.06 -9.87 -18.68
N PHE A 225 5.76 -9.72 -17.58
CA PHE A 225 7.14 -10.19 -17.43
C PHE A 225 7.28 -11.73 -17.55
N TRP A 226 6.21 -12.50 -17.39
CA TRP A 226 6.17 -13.96 -17.62
C TRP A 226 6.09 -14.34 -19.10
N ASP A 227 5.70 -13.43 -19.98
CA ASP A 227 5.60 -13.65 -21.41
C ASP A 227 6.98 -13.54 -22.08
N SER A 228 7.55 -14.66 -22.50
CA SER A 228 8.88 -14.71 -23.12
C SER A 228 8.99 -13.92 -24.44
N ALA A 229 7.86 -13.61 -25.10
CA ALA A 229 7.85 -12.79 -26.31
C ALA A 229 8.15 -11.31 -26.03
N ILE A 230 7.94 -10.83 -24.80
CA ILE A 230 8.24 -9.48 -24.40
C ILE A 230 9.75 -9.34 -24.15
N LYS A 231 10.42 -8.49 -24.92
CA LYS A 231 11.84 -8.19 -24.69
C LYS A 231 11.98 -7.21 -23.53
N ILE A 232 12.77 -7.58 -22.53
CA ILE A 232 13.12 -6.74 -21.38
C ILE A 232 14.64 -6.71 -21.31
N GLU A 233 15.23 -5.59 -21.65
CA GLU A 233 16.67 -5.37 -21.57
C GLU A 233 17.03 -4.99 -20.13
N SER A 234 18.21 -5.39 -19.67
CA SER A 234 18.71 -4.97 -18.35
C SER A 234 19.13 -3.50 -18.39
N GLU A 235 18.82 -2.77 -17.31
CA GLU A 235 19.27 -1.39 -17.16
C GLU A 235 19.76 -1.10 -15.75
N ASP A 236 20.73 -0.20 -15.62
CA ASP A 236 21.22 0.31 -14.36
C ASP A 236 20.46 1.58 -14.00
N VAL A 237 19.83 1.57 -12.82
CA VAL A 237 19.03 2.69 -12.31
C VAL A 237 19.63 3.20 -11.02
N LYS A 238 20.03 4.46 -11.00
CA LYS A 238 20.57 5.14 -9.81
C LYS A 238 19.48 5.96 -9.13
N ILE A 239 19.27 5.76 -7.85
CA ILE A 239 18.28 6.48 -7.04
C ILE A 239 19.00 7.16 -5.89
N SER A 240 18.77 8.47 -5.73
CA SER A 240 19.38 9.29 -4.68
C SER A 240 18.34 9.67 -3.64
N PHE A 241 18.72 9.53 -2.36
CA PHE A 241 17.91 9.89 -1.20
C PHE A 241 18.58 10.96 -0.36
N VAL A 242 17.78 11.86 0.17
CA VAL A 242 18.17 12.86 1.18
C VAL A 242 17.20 12.77 2.35
N GLN A 243 17.70 12.45 3.54
CA GLN A 243 16.90 12.33 4.76
C GLN A 243 15.63 11.48 4.58
N GLY A 244 15.80 10.32 3.94
CA GLY A 244 14.73 9.36 3.71
C GLY A 244 13.81 9.66 2.52
N ARG A 245 13.99 10.78 1.83
CA ARG A 245 13.18 11.15 0.65
C ARG A 245 13.96 10.88 -0.64
N PRO A 246 13.36 10.22 -1.62
CA PRO A 246 13.97 10.13 -2.95
C PRO A 246 13.93 11.52 -3.60
N VAL A 247 15.06 11.96 -4.12
CA VAL A 247 15.23 13.31 -4.71
C VAL A 247 15.69 13.28 -6.15
N ALA A 248 16.33 12.18 -6.60
CA ALA A 248 16.78 12.06 -7.98
C ALA A 248 16.73 10.62 -8.47
N ILE A 249 16.51 10.46 -9.77
CA ILE A 249 16.61 9.18 -10.49
C ILE A 249 17.53 9.40 -11.71
N ASN A 250 18.54 8.54 -11.86
CA ASN A 250 19.53 8.60 -12.94
C ASN A 250 20.21 9.98 -13.09
N GLY A 251 20.42 10.68 -11.96
CA GLY A 251 21.05 12.01 -11.92
C GLY A 251 20.14 13.16 -12.32
N ARG A 252 18.87 12.91 -12.59
CA ARG A 252 17.85 13.94 -12.76
C ARG A 252 17.18 14.23 -11.42
N ASP A 253 17.28 15.47 -10.96
CA ASP A 253 16.60 15.94 -9.75
C ASP A 253 15.10 16.17 -9.99
N PHE A 254 14.29 15.91 -8.96
CA PHE A 254 12.85 16.13 -8.97
C PHE A 254 12.44 16.99 -7.78
N THR A 255 11.82 18.13 -8.08
CA THR A 255 11.11 18.96 -7.11
C THR A 255 9.62 18.61 -7.04
N ASP A 256 9.08 18.05 -8.10
CA ASP A 256 7.72 17.53 -8.19
C ASP A 256 7.70 16.03 -7.87
N VAL A 257 7.07 15.67 -6.76
CA VAL A 257 6.99 14.28 -6.30
C VAL A 257 6.10 13.42 -7.20
N VAL A 258 5.10 14.01 -7.87
CA VAL A 258 4.26 13.30 -8.85
C VAL A 258 5.09 12.91 -10.06
N ALA A 259 5.92 13.84 -10.58
CA ALA A 259 6.84 13.54 -11.67
C ALA A 259 7.88 12.48 -11.29
N LEU A 260 8.40 12.51 -10.05
CA LEU A 260 9.31 11.48 -9.53
C LEU A 260 8.64 10.10 -9.49
N MET A 261 7.41 10.02 -8.98
CA MET A 261 6.69 8.75 -8.89
C MET A 261 6.34 8.20 -10.29
N ASN A 262 5.95 9.07 -11.23
CA ASN A 262 5.71 8.66 -12.62
C ASN A 262 6.97 8.12 -13.29
N GLU A 263 8.13 8.75 -13.07
CA GLU A 263 9.40 8.24 -13.58
C GLU A 263 9.74 6.87 -12.97
N ALA A 264 9.58 6.73 -11.65
CA ALA A 264 9.79 5.46 -10.97
C ALA A 264 8.84 4.36 -11.48
N ASN A 265 7.56 4.70 -11.71
CA ASN A 265 6.56 3.79 -12.29
C ASN A 265 6.95 3.38 -13.72
N ALA A 266 7.38 4.32 -14.56
CA ALA A 266 7.79 4.03 -15.93
C ALA A 266 9.01 3.09 -15.98
N ILE A 267 9.99 3.32 -15.09
CA ILE A 267 11.17 2.46 -14.97
C ILE A 267 10.79 1.07 -14.47
N GLY A 268 10.16 0.97 -13.30
CA GLY A 268 9.78 -0.31 -12.73
C GLY A 268 8.81 -1.09 -13.61
N GLY A 269 7.85 -0.38 -14.23
CA GLY A 269 6.82 -0.98 -15.07
C GLY A 269 7.37 -1.66 -16.33
N ARG A 270 8.34 -1.05 -17.05
CA ARG A 270 8.94 -1.67 -18.25
C ARG A 270 9.74 -2.95 -17.95
N HIS A 271 10.09 -3.17 -16.68
CA HIS A 271 10.69 -4.41 -16.20
C HIS A 271 9.68 -5.41 -15.64
N GLY A 272 8.42 -4.99 -15.37
CA GLY A 272 7.42 -5.77 -14.67
C GLY A 272 7.72 -5.93 -13.18
N LEU A 273 8.48 -4.98 -12.60
CA LEU A 273 8.85 -4.95 -11.19
C LEU A 273 7.61 -4.69 -10.30
N GLY A 274 7.59 -5.25 -9.10
CA GLY A 274 6.61 -4.91 -8.07
C GLY A 274 5.22 -5.50 -8.28
N MET A 275 5.10 -6.58 -9.04
CA MET A 275 3.86 -7.34 -9.14
C MET A 275 3.84 -8.44 -8.08
N ALA A 276 2.77 -8.49 -7.26
CA ALA A 276 2.65 -9.40 -6.13
C ALA A 276 1.28 -10.05 -6.06
N ASP A 277 1.25 -11.38 -5.94
CA ASP A 277 0.05 -12.16 -5.61
C ASP A 277 0.05 -12.42 -4.10
N GLN A 278 -0.96 -11.93 -3.40
CA GLN A 278 -1.02 -11.96 -1.94
C GLN A 278 -2.35 -12.51 -1.43
N ILE A 279 -2.27 -13.24 -0.33
CA ILE A 279 -3.42 -13.61 0.49
C ILE A 279 -3.42 -12.71 1.72
N GLU A 280 -4.51 -12.01 1.92
CA GLU A 280 -4.67 -11.04 3.01
C GLU A 280 -5.82 -11.42 3.95
N ASN A 281 -5.77 -10.92 5.18
CA ASN A 281 -6.92 -10.88 6.06
C ASN A 281 -7.61 -9.53 5.91
N ARG A 282 -8.85 -9.53 5.47
CA ARG A 282 -9.70 -8.32 5.46
C ARG A 282 -9.89 -7.79 6.88
N ILE A 283 -10.37 -6.56 7.01
CA ILE A 283 -10.67 -5.96 8.32
C ILE A 283 -11.69 -6.81 9.10
N ILE A 284 -12.61 -7.46 8.40
CA ILE A 284 -13.59 -8.41 8.96
C ILE A 284 -13.03 -9.83 9.20
N GLU A 285 -11.72 -10.01 9.21
CA GLU A 285 -10.98 -11.28 9.43
C GLU A 285 -11.20 -12.38 8.36
N ALA A 286 -11.91 -12.10 7.26
CA ALA A 286 -12.04 -13.02 6.15
C ALA A 286 -10.77 -13.01 5.28
N LYS A 287 -10.39 -14.17 4.73
CA LYS A 287 -9.32 -14.27 3.73
C LYS A 287 -9.79 -13.75 2.39
N SER A 288 -8.89 -13.04 1.68
CA SER A 288 -9.06 -12.69 0.28
C SER A 288 -7.73 -12.74 -0.46
N ARG A 289 -7.79 -12.82 -1.77
CA ARG A 289 -6.64 -12.76 -2.65
C ARG A 289 -6.69 -11.46 -3.45
N GLY A 290 -5.53 -10.80 -3.55
CA GLY A 290 -5.34 -9.67 -4.42
C GLY A 290 -4.05 -9.83 -5.21
N ILE A 291 -4.06 -9.38 -6.47
CA ILE A 291 -2.87 -9.24 -7.30
C ILE A 291 -2.60 -7.74 -7.45
N TYR A 292 -1.39 -7.34 -7.12
CA TYR A 292 -1.02 -5.94 -6.98
C TYR A 292 0.09 -5.58 -7.95
N GLU A 293 0.01 -4.39 -8.52
CA GLU A 293 1.11 -3.74 -9.24
C GLU A 293 1.51 -2.47 -8.48
N ALA A 294 2.79 -2.29 -8.23
CA ALA A 294 3.32 -1.07 -7.62
C ALA A 294 4.79 -0.83 -8.05
N PRO A 295 5.04 -0.63 -9.35
CA PRO A 295 6.41 -0.64 -9.88
C PRO A 295 7.30 0.46 -9.31
N GLY A 296 6.80 1.69 -9.18
CA GLY A 296 7.57 2.80 -8.62
C GLY A 296 7.81 2.65 -7.12
N MET A 297 6.78 2.22 -6.37
CA MET A 297 6.93 1.94 -4.94
C MET A 297 7.98 0.85 -4.69
N ALA A 298 7.95 -0.24 -5.47
CA ALA A 298 8.92 -1.33 -5.37
C ALA A 298 10.34 -0.85 -5.69
N LEU A 299 10.52 -0.11 -6.78
CA LEU A 299 11.82 0.43 -7.18
C LEU A 299 12.43 1.31 -6.08
N LEU A 300 11.66 2.25 -5.57
CA LEU A 300 12.11 3.17 -4.52
C LEU A 300 12.37 2.44 -3.20
N PHE A 301 11.51 1.48 -2.84
CA PHE A 301 11.65 0.74 -1.58
C PHE A 301 12.86 -0.19 -1.55
N ILE A 302 13.18 -0.89 -2.65
CA ILE A 302 14.38 -1.73 -2.77
C ILE A 302 15.65 -0.89 -2.51
N ALA A 303 15.76 0.28 -3.15
CA ALA A 303 16.90 1.16 -2.94
C ALA A 303 16.93 1.74 -1.52
N TYR A 304 15.78 2.07 -0.96
CA TYR A 304 15.65 2.58 0.40
C TYR A 304 16.06 1.54 1.45
N GLU A 305 15.56 0.30 1.36
CA GLU A 305 15.96 -0.81 2.26
C GLU A 305 17.48 -1.08 2.21
N ARG A 306 18.09 -0.94 1.02
CA ARG A 306 19.55 -1.06 0.90
C ARG A 306 20.27 0.00 1.73
N LEU A 307 19.80 1.25 1.72
CA LEU A 307 20.39 2.31 2.56
C LEU A 307 20.12 2.08 4.05
N ILE A 308 18.91 1.65 4.44
CA ILE A 308 18.59 1.26 5.81
C ILE A 308 19.64 0.26 6.33
N SER A 309 19.89 -0.80 5.57
CA SER A 309 20.84 -1.85 5.98
C SER A 309 22.30 -1.38 5.99
N ALA A 310 22.66 -0.38 5.21
CA ALA A 310 24.03 0.13 5.14
C ALA A 310 24.35 1.22 6.19
N ILE A 311 23.32 1.88 6.72
CA ILE A 311 23.44 3.03 7.62
C ILE A 311 23.20 2.63 9.09
N HIS A 312 22.19 1.81 9.35
CA HIS A 312 21.74 1.50 10.72
C HIS A 312 22.35 0.22 11.26
N ASN A 313 22.41 0.12 12.60
CA ASN A 313 22.76 -1.11 13.29
C ASN A 313 21.58 -2.08 13.34
N GLU A 314 21.87 -3.35 13.69
CA GLU A 314 20.87 -4.44 13.67
C GLU A 314 19.65 -4.15 14.53
N ASP A 315 19.83 -3.59 15.75
CA ASP A 315 18.70 -3.28 16.66
C ASP A 315 17.76 -2.23 16.05
N THR A 316 18.32 -1.20 15.39
CA THR A 316 17.53 -0.18 14.69
C THR A 316 16.79 -0.77 13.50
N ILE A 317 17.45 -1.62 12.72
CA ILE A 317 16.86 -2.32 11.56
C ILE A 317 15.69 -3.22 12.03
N ALA A 318 15.91 -4.01 13.08
CA ALA A 318 14.88 -4.88 13.64
C ALA A 318 13.65 -4.09 14.11
N ASN A 319 13.86 -2.97 14.82
CA ASN A 319 12.78 -2.07 15.23
C ASN A 319 12.07 -1.45 14.03
N TYR A 320 12.81 -0.98 13.01
CA TYR A 320 12.23 -0.44 11.79
C TYR A 320 11.27 -1.44 11.13
N HIS A 321 11.67 -2.68 10.96
CA HIS A 321 10.83 -3.71 10.36
C HIS A 321 9.61 -4.06 11.23
N ALA A 322 9.78 -4.17 12.54
CA ALA A 322 8.71 -4.50 13.47
C ALA A 322 7.63 -3.39 13.51
N GLU A 323 8.07 -2.15 13.72
CA GLU A 323 7.17 -1.01 13.83
C GLU A 323 6.58 -0.62 12.47
N GLY A 324 7.34 -0.73 11.37
CA GLY A 324 6.85 -0.55 10.02
C GLY A 324 5.73 -1.53 9.67
N ARG A 325 5.91 -2.82 10.01
CA ARG A 325 4.86 -3.84 9.84
C ARG A 325 3.59 -3.49 10.63
N ARG A 326 3.74 -3.07 11.89
CA ARG A 326 2.62 -2.63 12.74
C ARG A 326 1.90 -1.43 12.15
N LEU A 327 2.65 -0.44 11.69
CA LEU A 327 2.11 0.75 11.02
C LEU A 327 1.38 0.38 9.72
N GLY A 328 1.94 -0.55 8.93
CA GLY A 328 1.30 -1.07 7.73
C GLY A 328 -0.05 -1.73 8.00
N ARG A 329 -0.21 -2.44 9.14
CA ARG A 329 -1.50 -2.99 9.54
C ARG A 329 -2.49 -1.89 9.93
N LEU A 330 -2.06 -0.87 10.68
CA LEU A 330 -2.90 0.28 11.02
C LEU A 330 -3.37 1.02 9.76
N LEU A 331 -2.47 1.25 8.80
CA LEU A 331 -2.81 1.83 7.51
C LEU A 331 -3.87 1.00 6.77
N TYR A 332 -3.67 -0.32 6.70
CA TYR A 332 -4.60 -1.24 6.05
C TYR A 332 -6.02 -1.17 6.67
N GLU A 333 -6.11 -1.02 7.99
CA GLU A 333 -7.35 -0.90 8.75
C GLU A 333 -8.01 0.49 8.65
N GLY A 334 -7.47 1.44 7.89
CA GLY A 334 -7.98 2.82 7.83
C GLY A 334 -7.59 3.67 9.03
N ARG A 335 -6.53 3.35 9.74
CA ARG A 335 -6.08 3.98 10.99
C ARG A 335 -4.78 4.78 10.82
N TRP A 336 -4.49 5.23 9.60
CA TRP A 336 -3.26 5.96 9.25
C TRP A 336 -3.09 7.28 10.01
N LEU A 337 -4.21 7.91 10.42
CA LEU A 337 -4.25 9.16 11.16
C LEU A 337 -4.52 8.99 12.67
N ASP A 338 -4.55 7.75 13.17
CA ASP A 338 -4.69 7.50 14.60
C ASP A 338 -3.45 7.97 15.37
N PRO A 339 -3.59 8.40 16.64
CA PRO A 339 -2.45 8.78 17.47
C PRO A 339 -1.34 7.73 17.50
N GLN A 340 -1.69 6.44 17.54
CA GLN A 340 -0.73 5.36 17.51
C GLN A 340 0.06 5.29 16.18
N ALA A 341 -0.62 5.48 15.05
CA ALA A 341 0.04 5.52 13.74
C ALA A 341 0.96 6.76 13.62
N LEU A 342 0.49 7.92 14.10
CA LEU A 342 1.28 9.15 14.12
C LEU A 342 2.54 9.02 14.99
N MET A 343 2.44 8.38 16.16
CA MET A 343 3.61 8.10 17.02
C MET A 343 4.63 7.22 16.30
N LEU A 344 4.19 6.14 15.64
CA LEU A 344 5.08 5.26 14.89
C LEU A 344 5.72 5.97 13.70
N ARG A 345 4.93 6.73 12.93
CA ARG A 345 5.42 7.53 11.79
C ARG A 345 6.49 8.51 12.26
N GLU A 346 6.22 9.30 13.30
CA GLU A 346 7.18 10.27 13.81
C GLU A 346 8.46 9.60 14.30
N SER A 347 8.34 8.50 15.04
CA SER A 347 9.50 7.76 15.51
C SER A 347 10.37 7.27 14.37
N LEU A 348 9.78 6.61 13.36
CA LEU A 348 10.50 6.06 12.22
C LEU A 348 11.07 7.16 11.30
N GLN A 349 10.31 8.22 11.05
CA GLN A 349 10.78 9.33 10.21
C GLN A 349 11.91 10.11 10.89
N ARG A 350 11.77 10.42 12.18
CA ARG A 350 12.74 11.21 12.92
C ARG A 350 14.05 10.47 13.21
N TRP A 351 13.97 9.20 13.62
CA TRP A 351 15.12 8.47 14.15
C TRP A 351 15.72 7.46 13.18
N VAL A 352 15.00 7.09 12.14
CA VAL A 352 15.49 6.16 11.12
C VAL A 352 15.66 6.89 9.78
N ALA A 353 14.58 7.38 9.20
CA ALA A 353 14.60 7.95 7.85
C ALA A 353 15.49 9.19 7.74
N SER A 354 15.55 10.06 8.76
CA SER A 354 16.36 11.27 8.73
C SER A 354 17.87 11.03 8.53
N ALA A 355 18.35 9.84 8.88
CA ALA A 355 19.73 9.44 8.65
C ALA A 355 19.96 8.87 7.22
N VAL A 356 18.90 8.52 6.51
CA VAL A 356 19.01 7.85 5.21
C VAL A 356 19.30 8.87 4.12
N THR A 357 20.59 9.08 3.86
CA THR A 357 21.09 9.92 2.78
C THR A 357 22.15 9.12 2.01
N GLY A 358 21.98 9.02 0.70
CA GLY A 358 22.89 8.28 -0.16
C GLY A 358 22.30 7.92 -1.51
N GLU A 359 23.06 7.17 -2.27
CA GLU A 359 22.70 6.71 -3.61
C GLU A 359 22.81 5.19 -3.70
N VAL A 360 21.85 4.58 -4.40
CA VAL A 360 21.88 3.15 -4.72
C VAL A 360 21.70 2.99 -6.22
N THR A 361 22.58 2.20 -6.84
CA THR A 361 22.42 1.78 -8.23
C THR A 361 21.94 0.33 -8.26
N LEU A 362 20.78 0.12 -8.87
CA LEU A 362 20.17 -1.18 -9.10
C LEU A 362 20.36 -1.57 -10.57
N ARG A 363 20.70 -2.82 -10.84
CA ARG A 363 20.55 -3.40 -12.17
C ARG A 363 19.24 -4.17 -12.22
N LEU A 364 18.28 -3.64 -12.97
CA LEU A 364 16.99 -4.27 -13.18
C LEU A 364 17.06 -5.23 -14.37
N ARG A 365 16.35 -6.33 -14.26
CA ARG A 365 16.13 -7.34 -15.29
C ARG A 365 14.64 -7.62 -15.41
N ARG A 366 14.25 -8.83 -15.65
CA ARG A 366 12.85 -9.22 -15.87
C ARG A 366 12.13 -9.46 -14.54
N GLY A 367 10.98 -8.83 -14.32
CA GLY A 367 10.20 -8.98 -13.10
C GLY A 367 10.94 -8.40 -11.89
N ASP A 368 10.96 -9.16 -10.79
CA ASP A 368 11.69 -8.74 -9.58
C ASP A 368 13.15 -9.25 -9.54
N ASP A 369 13.71 -9.62 -10.69
CA ASP A 369 15.13 -9.95 -10.77
C ASP A 369 15.94 -8.66 -10.84
N PHE A 370 16.68 -8.37 -9.78
CA PHE A 370 17.57 -7.22 -9.67
C PHE A 370 18.87 -7.55 -8.95
N SER A 371 19.87 -6.69 -9.11
CA SER A 371 21.12 -6.71 -8.34
C SER A 371 21.45 -5.32 -7.82
N ILE A 372 22.02 -5.26 -6.62
CA ILE A 372 22.65 -4.03 -6.13
C ILE A 372 24.03 -3.91 -6.80
N ILE A 373 24.23 -2.84 -7.55
CA ILE A 373 25.51 -2.58 -8.25
C ILE A 373 26.40 -1.67 -7.42
N ASN A 374 25.83 -0.64 -6.79
CA ASN A 374 26.57 0.30 -5.98
C ASN A 374 25.71 0.87 -4.85
N THR A 375 26.37 1.25 -3.75
CA THR A 375 25.77 1.95 -2.63
C THR A 375 26.78 2.96 -2.10
N THR A 376 26.42 4.24 -2.09
CA THR A 376 27.24 5.33 -1.57
C THR A 376 26.46 6.26 -0.68
N GLY A 377 27.09 6.91 0.28
CA GLY A 377 26.47 7.89 1.15
C GLY A 377 27.36 8.35 2.28
N PRO A 378 27.12 9.51 2.87
CA PRO A 378 27.97 10.06 3.92
C PRO A 378 27.81 9.34 5.27
N GLY A 379 26.66 8.69 5.50
CA GLY A 379 26.29 8.05 6.78
C GLY A 379 26.46 6.54 6.81
N LEU A 380 27.17 5.93 5.86
CA LEU A 380 27.33 4.48 5.84
C LEU A 380 28.10 3.99 7.07
N SER A 381 27.55 3.00 7.77
CA SER A 381 28.20 2.32 8.88
C SER A 381 29.13 1.17 8.43
N TYR A 382 29.13 0.87 7.14
CA TYR A 382 30.01 -0.13 6.54
C TYR A 382 31.40 0.45 6.30
N HIS A 383 32.39 -0.11 7.00
CA HIS A 383 33.80 0.30 6.95
C HIS A 383 34.65 -0.92 6.69
N PRO A 384 34.98 -1.22 5.43
CA PRO A 384 35.76 -2.44 5.08
C PRO A 384 37.09 -2.53 5.83
N GLU A 385 37.74 -1.39 6.08
CA GLU A 385 39.03 -1.32 6.80
C GLU A 385 38.92 -1.82 8.26
N LYS A 386 37.77 -1.78 8.89
CA LYS A 386 37.60 -2.24 10.28
C LYS A 386 37.47 -3.76 10.42
N LEU A 387 37.02 -4.44 9.37
CA LEU A 387 36.74 -5.88 9.37
C LEU A 387 37.46 -6.65 8.26
N SER A 388 38.39 -6.00 7.54
CA SER A 388 39.22 -6.69 6.53
C SER A 388 39.96 -7.87 7.16
N MET A 389 39.92 -9.01 6.51
CA MET A 389 40.72 -10.18 6.87
C MET A 389 42.21 -9.97 6.53
N GLU A 390 42.50 -8.96 5.72
CA GLU A 390 43.85 -8.54 5.44
C GLU A 390 44.43 -7.80 6.65
N ARG A 391 45.77 -7.86 6.79
CA ARG A 391 46.47 -7.19 7.87
C ARG A 391 46.37 -5.68 7.71
N THR A 392 45.74 -5.01 8.71
CA THR A 392 45.65 -3.55 8.79
C THR A 392 46.57 -3.02 9.90
N GLU A 393 47.31 -1.96 9.63
CA GLU A 393 48.24 -1.37 10.62
C GLU A 393 47.54 -0.70 11.80
N ASN A 394 46.25 -0.28 11.63
CA ASN A 394 45.47 0.45 12.62
C ASN A 394 44.13 -0.25 12.92
N ALA A 395 44.17 -1.57 13.18
CA ALA A 395 42.94 -2.28 13.59
C ALA A 395 42.41 -1.73 14.93
N ALA A 396 41.10 -1.52 15.01
CA ALA A 396 40.43 -0.99 16.22
C ALA A 396 40.50 -1.99 17.39
N PHE A 397 40.72 -3.27 17.15
CA PHE A 397 40.87 -4.32 18.15
C PHE A 397 41.78 -5.42 17.62
N GLY A 398 42.32 -6.23 18.52
CA GLY A 398 43.26 -7.33 18.21
C GLY A 398 42.81 -8.68 18.75
N PRO A 399 43.61 -9.73 18.55
CA PRO A 399 43.32 -11.09 19.03
C PRO A 399 43.06 -11.17 20.55
N VAL A 400 43.77 -10.38 21.34
CA VAL A 400 43.63 -10.36 22.82
C VAL A 400 42.29 -9.84 23.24
N ASP A 401 41.81 -8.76 22.59
CA ASP A 401 40.49 -8.18 22.84
C ASP A 401 39.38 -9.19 22.53
N ARG A 402 39.55 -9.92 21.42
CA ARG A 402 38.58 -10.93 21.01
C ARG A 402 38.59 -12.14 21.94
N ILE A 403 39.73 -12.57 22.44
CA ILE A 403 39.85 -13.64 23.47
C ILE A 403 39.08 -13.22 24.72
N GLY A 404 39.26 -11.99 25.20
CA GLY A 404 38.56 -11.46 26.36
C GLY A 404 37.03 -11.49 26.18
N GLN A 405 36.54 -11.01 25.02
CA GLN A 405 35.13 -11.03 24.69
C GLN A 405 34.55 -12.47 24.68
N LEU A 406 35.25 -13.42 24.04
CA LEU A 406 34.84 -14.83 23.98
C LEU A 406 34.82 -15.47 25.37
N THR A 407 35.78 -15.13 26.23
CA THR A 407 35.82 -15.61 27.63
C THR A 407 34.59 -15.15 28.40
N MET A 408 34.16 -13.90 28.22
CA MET A 408 32.96 -13.40 28.88
C MET A 408 31.66 -14.10 28.39
N ARG A 409 31.62 -14.57 27.15
CA ARG A 409 30.50 -15.35 26.60
C ARG A 409 30.30 -16.69 27.32
N ASN A 410 31.31 -17.21 28.06
CA ASN A 410 31.17 -18.44 28.83
C ASN A 410 30.08 -18.33 29.89
N LEU A 411 29.78 -17.14 30.42
CA LEU A 411 28.70 -16.93 31.39
C LEU A 411 27.33 -17.24 30.75
N ASP A 412 27.05 -16.63 29.63
CA ASP A 412 25.82 -16.83 28.86
C ASP A 412 25.67 -18.29 28.37
N ILE A 413 26.78 -18.88 27.93
CA ILE A 413 26.82 -20.29 27.49
C ILE A 413 26.53 -21.23 28.66
N ALA A 414 27.08 -20.95 29.84
CA ALA A 414 26.85 -21.77 31.05
C ALA A 414 25.37 -21.73 31.47
N ASP A 415 24.77 -20.53 31.46
CA ASP A 415 23.33 -20.35 31.75
C ASP A 415 22.44 -21.08 30.74
N THR A 416 22.80 -21.00 29.47
CA THR A 416 22.09 -21.70 28.39
C THR A 416 22.19 -23.22 28.59
N ARG A 417 23.38 -23.75 28.87
CA ARG A 417 23.55 -25.18 29.15
C ARG A 417 22.70 -25.66 30.33
N ALA A 418 22.71 -24.91 31.41
CA ALA A 418 21.89 -25.26 32.60
C ALA A 418 20.40 -25.36 32.26
N LYS A 419 19.89 -24.44 31.42
CA LYS A 419 18.50 -24.49 30.95
C LYS A 419 18.25 -25.69 30.05
N LEU A 420 19.17 -26.00 29.12
CA LEU A 420 19.04 -27.16 28.25
C LEU A 420 19.01 -28.49 29.03
N GLU A 421 19.82 -28.60 30.08
CA GLU A 421 19.80 -29.76 30.97
C GLU A 421 18.47 -29.88 31.75
N MET A 422 17.94 -28.75 32.24
CA MET A 422 16.62 -28.71 32.85
C MET A 422 15.51 -29.15 31.91
N TYR A 423 15.49 -28.62 30.64
CA TYR A 423 14.48 -29.02 29.63
C TYR A 423 14.58 -30.49 29.27
N ARG A 424 15.81 -31.05 29.23
CA ARG A 424 16.04 -32.47 29.01
C ARG A 424 15.45 -33.30 30.17
N ALA A 425 15.73 -32.91 31.39
CA ALA A 425 15.20 -33.60 32.57
C ALA A 425 13.68 -33.58 32.65
N GLN A 426 13.05 -32.54 32.09
CA GLN A 426 11.60 -32.41 31.94
C GLN A 426 11.00 -33.11 30.72
N GLY A 427 11.82 -33.79 29.92
CA GLY A 427 11.37 -34.46 28.69
C GLY A 427 10.93 -33.52 27.55
N GLN A 428 11.25 -32.23 27.65
CA GLN A 428 10.91 -31.25 26.61
C GLN A 428 11.87 -31.27 25.39
N LEU A 429 13.09 -31.78 25.58
CA LEU A 429 14.01 -32.09 24.51
C LEU A 429 13.82 -33.53 24.08
N GLY A 430 13.07 -33.78 23.01
CA GLY A 430 12.78 -35.13 22.52
C GLY A 430 14.00 -35.86 21.98
N GLY A 431 13.95 -37.20 21.98
CA GLY A 431 15.06 -38.09 21.64
C GLY A 431 15.56 -38.05 20.18
N GLY A 432 15.01 -37.18 19.31
CA GLY A 432 15.45 -36.96 17.93
C GLY A 432 15.94 -35.56 17.66
N GLU A 433 15.61 -34.60 18.53
CA GLU A 433 15.94 -33.20 18.41
C GLU A 433 17.17 -32.88 19.27
N PHE A 434 18.14 -32.15 18.70
CA PHE A 434 19.33 -31.67 19.39
C PHE A 434 20.27 -32.75 19.93
N LYS A 435 20.33 -33.96 19.31
CA LYS A 435 21.32 -34.99 19.67
C LYS A 435 22.76 -34.47 19.72
N GLN A 436 23.06 -33.48 18.87
CA GLN A 436 24.39 -32.86 18.80
C GLN A 436 24.79 -32.10 20.06
N ILE A 437 23.83 -31.68 20.90
CA ILE A 437 24.09 -30.93 22.14
C ILE A 437 24.06 -31.89 23.34
N GLY A 438 23.63 -33.15 23.17
CA GLY A 438 23.23 -34.07 24.24
C GLY A 438 24.20 -35.14 24.65
N GLU A 439 25.18 -35.49 23.84
CA GLU A 439 26.00 -36.69 24.01
C GLU A 439 27.51 -36.38 24.06
N LEU A 440 27.87 -35.27 24.72
CA LEU A 440 29.25 -35.08 25.17
C LEU A 440 29.32 -35.56 26.63
N GLU A 441 29.63 -36.87 26.82
CA GLU A 441 30.17 -37.38 28.07
C GLU A 441 31.54 -36.75 28.39
#